data_64d5e05da606baa7204bb83585adfb12
#
_entry.id   64d5e05da606baa7204bb83585adfb12
#
_cell.length_a   1.000
_cell.length_b   1.000
_cell.length_c   1.000
_cell.angle_alpha   90.00
_cell.angle_beta   90.00
_cell.angle_gamma   90.00
#
_symmetry.space_group_name_H-M   'P 1'
#
loop_
_entity.id
_entity.type
_entity.pdbx_description
1 polymer ?
#
loop_
_entity_poly.entity_id
_entity_poly.type
_entity_poly.pdbx_seq_one_letter_code
_entity_poly.pdbx_strand_id
1 'polypeptide(L)'
;MEVHVDRDAFLKGLQMVHNVVEPRQTLPILANVLLETDKDTLRLTATDLEVGARVSVPAKIATGGSITLSARKLLEIVKELPAAGLALKVQENSWVAMRCGGASYKLVGLSASDFPAVSTGAASAWITLDGKVLRDMLTQTIFAVSHDESRYALNGILFGVHDREIRLVATDGHRLALVTRALVSPASAVSGIVPRKAVQEIARIVGSGEDVQIAISDNQFVLQMPNVLLMARLIEGTFPNYEQVVPKAHPHKIVVSRGALTAALRRVSVLSEERTKPVKFTLSPGLLKLTAYSPEIGRAHV
;
A
#
# COMPACT_ATOMS: atom_id res chain seq x y z
N MET A 1 -16.49 22.78 14.83
CA MET A 1 -16.38 22.35 13.43
C MET A 1 -17.77 22.07 12.86
N GLU A 2 -18.09 22.63 11.71
CA GLU A 2 -19.31 22.31 10.96
C GLU A 2 -18.97 22.26 9.46
N VAL A 3 -19.23 21.14 8.79
CA VAL A 3 -18.81 20.87 7.42
C VAL A 3 -19.86 20.10 6.65
N HIS A 4 -19.99 20.42 5.35
CA HIS A 4 -20.81 19.72 4.38
C HIS A 4 -19.93 19.12 3.30
N VAL A 5 -20.08 17.83 3.03
CA VAL A 5 -19.29 17.10 2.07
C VAL A 5 -20.18 16.18 1.23
N ASP A 6 -19.81 15.91 0.00
CA ASP A 6 -20.46 14.87 -0.79
C ASP A 6 -20.19 13.48 -0.17
N ARG A 7 -21.24 12.67 0.00
CA ARG A 7 -21.12 11.35 0.66
C ARG A 7 -20.16 10.43 -0.08
N ASP A 8 -20.18 10.41 -1.42
CA ASP A 8 -19.36 9.50 -2.21
C ASP A 8 -17.89 9.93 -2.20
N ALA A 9 -17.62 11.23 -2.26
CA ALA A 9 -16.29 11.79 -2.10
C ALA A 9 -15.72 11.47 -0.70
N PHE A 10 -16.52 11.61 0.34
CA PHE A 10 -16.13 11.29 1.71
C PHE A 10 -15.88 9.78 1.89
N LEU A 11 -16.76 8.93 1.33
CA LEU A 11 -16.59 7.48 1.35
C LEU A 11 -15.30 7.04 0.68
N LYS A 12 -14.99 7.59 -0.51
CA LYS A 12 -13.72 7.33 -1.22
C LYS A 12 -12.52 7.75 -0.37
N GLY A 13 -12.57 8.92 0.24
CA GLY A 13 -11.51 9.40 1.14
C GLY A 13 -11.30 8.47 2.34
N LEU A 14 -12.39 8.06 3.00
CA LEU A 14 -12.33 7.10 4.11
C LEU A 14 -11.74 5.75 3.70
N GLN A 15 -12.15 5.23 2.54
CA GLN A 15 -11.62 3.97 2.00
C GLN A 15 -10.11 4.04 1.73
N MET A 16 -9.61 5.21 1.34
CA MET A 16 -8.17 5.39 1.10
C MET A 16 -7.33 5.38 2.38
N VAL A 17 -7.85 5.91 3.49
CA VAL A 17 -7.08 6.00 4.74
C VAL A 17 -7.37 4.86 5.72
N HIS A 18 -8.51 4.18 5.60
CA HIS A 18 -8.98 3.19 6.57
C HIS A 18 -8.02 2.03 6.78
N ASN A 19 -7.38 1.52 5.73
CA ASN A 19 -6.54 0.33 5.82
C ASN A 19 -5.20 0.58 6.54
N VAL A 20 -4.81 1.84 6.70
CA VAL A 20 -3.66 2.21 7.53
C VAL A 20 -3.95 1.91 9.00
N VAL A 21 -5.22 2.05 9.41
CA VAL A 21 -5.66 1.77 10.77
C VAL A 21 -5.65 0.27 11.04
N GLU A 22 -4.92 -0.14 12.07
CA GLU A 22 -4.93 -1.54 12.52
C GLU A 22 -6.07 -1.81 13.52
N PRO A 23 -6.71 -2.99 13.44
CA PRO A 23 -7.84 -3.32 14.34
C PRO A 23 -7.45 -3.44 15.82
N ARG A 24 -6.20 -3.75 16.10
CA ARG A 24 -5.67 -3.93 17.47
C ARG A 24 -4.52 -2.96 17.69
N GLN A 25 -4.83 -1.83 18.31
CA GLN A 25 -3.86 -0.80 18.65
C GLN A 25 -3.71 -0.68 20.18
N THR A 26 -2.49 -0.43 20.63
CA THR A 26 -2.21 -0.13 22.05
C THR A 26 -2.74 1.25 22.44
N LEU A 27 -2.79 2.19 21.50
CA LEU A 27 -3.33 3.53 21.67
C LEU A 27 -4.70 3.65 20.98
N PRO A 28 -5.79 3.83 21.72
CA PRO A 28 -7.16 3.90 21.15
C PRO A 28 -7.32 4.98 20.07
N ILE A 29 -6.56 6.08 20.15
CA ILE A 29 -6.63 7.18 19.18
C ILE A 29 -6.21 6.75 17.77
N LEU A 30 -5.32 5.75 17.64
CA LEU A 30 -4.85 5.22 16.35
C LEU A 30 -5.90 4.38 15.63
N ALA A 31 -6.98 3.97 16.33
CA ALA A 31 -8.15 3.36 15.70
C ALA A 31 -9.10 4.38 15.04
N ASN A 32 -8.80 5.67 15.20
CA ASN A 32 -9.58 6.77 14.67
C ASN A 32 -8.99 7.33 13.37
N VAL A 33 -9.83 7.99 12.61
CA VAL A 33 -9.45 8.92 11.55
C VAL A 33 -9.59 10.34 12.09
N LEU A 34 -8.54 11.15 11.89
CA LEU A 34 -8.56 12.57 12.18
C LEU A 34 -9.23 13.30 11.01
N LEU A 35 -10.24 14.09 11.30
CA LEU A 35 -10.95 14.98 10.39
C LEU A 35 -10.55 16.42 10.71
N GLU A 36 -10.00 17.13 9.74
CA GLU A 36 -9.56 18.52 9.86
C GLU A 36 -10.08 19.35 8.71
N THR A 37 -10.61 20.52 8.98
CA THR A 37 -10.99 21.47 7.94
C THR A 37 -9.78 22.28 7.47
N ASP A 38 -9.63 22.41 6.15
CA ASP A 38 -8.59 23.23 5.54
C ASP A 38 -9.18 23.96 4.31
N LYS A 39 -9.38 25.29 4.44
CA LYS A 39 -10.02 26.14 3.41
C LYS A 39 -11.36 25.57 2.95
N ASP A 40 -11.41 24.96 1.77
CA ASP A 40 -12.56 24.35 1.09
C ASP A 40 -12.42 22.81 0.97
N THR A 41 -11.62 22.20 1.81
CA THR A 41 -11.44 20.76 1.89
C THR A 41 -11.61 20.23 3.31
N LEU A 42 -12.08 19.02 3.42
CA LEU A 42 -12.00 18.19 4.63
C LEU A 42 -10.85 17.22 4.47
N ARG A 43 -9.86 17.33 5.34
CA ARG A 43 -8.68 16.47 5.38
C ARG A 43 -8.94 15.28 6.31
N LEU A 44 -8.73 14.08 5.79
CA LEU A 44 -8.82 12.82 6.52
C LEU A 44 -7.40 12.28 6.73
N THR A 45 -6.99 12.04 7.96
CA THR A 45 -5.68 11.49 8.28
C THR A 45 -5.81 10.24 9.15
N ALA A 46 -5.11 9.18 8.81
CA ALA A 46 -4.96 7.98 9.61
C ALA A 46 -3.50 7.57 9.71
N THR A 47 -3.11 6.97 10.81
CA THR A 47 -1.74 6.48 11.03
C THR A 47 -1.71 5.36 12.06
N ASP A 48 -0.72 4.47 11.94
CA ASP A 48 -0.32 3.48 12.93
C ASP A 48 1.05 3.78 13.54
N LEU A 49 1.58 5.00 13.28
CA LEU A 49 2.92 5.52 13.61
C LEU A 49 4.03 5.08 12.64
N GLU A 50 3.87 4.00 11.91
CA GLU A 50 4.82 3.54 10.88
C GLU A 50 4.39 3.98 9.49
N VAL A 51 3.10 3.89 9.22
CA VAL A 51 2.47 4.33 7.97
C VAL A 51 1.43 5.38 8.29
N GLY A 52 1.42 6.46 7.54
CA GLY A 52 0.40 7.50 7.60
C GLY A 52 -0.19 7.74 6.22
N ALA A 53 -1.50 7.94 6.16
CA ALA A 53 -2.19 8.37 4.94
C ALA A 53 -3.05 9.59 5.23
N ARG A 54 -3.02 10.56 4.33
CA ARG A 54 -3.82 11.78 4.35
C ARG A 54 -4.50 11.95 3.01
N VAL A 55 -5.79 12.22 3.06
CA VAL A 55 -6.61 12.47 1.86
C VAL A 55 -7.39 13.75 2.06
N SER A 56 -7.44 14.62 1.07
CA SER A 56 -8.25 15.82 1.05
C SER A 56 -9.46 15.62 0.15
N VAL A 57 -10.66 15.88 0.67
CA VAL A 57 -11.90 15.81 -0.08
C VAL A 57 -12.55 17.19 -0.14
N PRO A 58 -13.14 17.62 -1.27
CA PRO A 58 -13.84 18.90 -1.37
C PRO A 58 -14.98 18.99 -0.34
N ALA A 59 -15.08 20.11 0.36
CA ALA A 59 -16.08 20.31 1.38
C ALA A 59 -16.45 21.79 1.51
N LYS A 60 -17.70 22.08 1.93
CA LYS A 60 -18.14 23.42 2.32
C LYS A 60 -17.98 23.54 3.83
N ILE A 61 -17.13 24.44 4.27
CA ILE A 61 -16.82 24.63 5.68
C ILE A 61 -17.62 25.81 6.20
N ALA A 62 -18.56 25.54 7.13
CA ALA A 62 -19.29 26.58 7.83
C ALA A 62 -18.52 27.06 9.08
N THR A 63 -17.87 26.14 9.79
CA THR A 63 -17.03 26.44 10.94
C THR A 63 -15.82 25.51 10.93
N GLY A 64 -14.62 26.09 10.97
CA GLY A 64 -13.36 25.37 11.04
C GLY A 64 -13.19 24.56 12.33
N GLY A 65 -12.28 23.59 12.31
CA GLY A 65 -11.92 22.78 13.47
C GLY A 65 -11.45 21.38 13.10
N SER A 66 -11.28 20.55 14.12
CA SER A 66 -10.81 19.18 13.97
C SER A 66 -11.45 18.27 15.02
N ILE A 67 -11.54 16.97 14.69
CA ILE A 67 -12.07 15.91 15.57
C ILE A 67 -11.55 14.55 15.09
N THR A 68 -11.45 13.58 15.97
CA THR A 68 -11.20 12.20 15.57
C THR A 68 -12.42 11.32 15.77
N LEU A 69 -12.68 10.41 14.83
CA LEU A 69 -13.76 9.43 14.90
C LEU A 69 -13.23 8.03 14.59
N SER A 70 -13.88 7.00 15.16
CA SER A 70 -13.54 5.62 14.86
C SER A 70 -13.60 5.38 13.34
N ALA A 71 -12.44 5.07 12.74
CA ALA A 71 -12.30 4.88 11.29
C ALA A 71 -13.21 3.77 10.78
N ARG A 72 -13.24 2.64 11.49
CA ARG A 72 -14.06 1.49 11.15
C ARG A 72 -15.55 1.82 11.21
N LYS A 73 -16.01 2.38 12.32
CA LYS A 73 -17.43 2.69 12.51
C LYS A 73 -17.91 3.77 11.54
N LEU A 74 -17.08 4.78 11.31
CA LEU A 74 -17.40 5.82 10.36
C LEU A 74 -17.54 5.25 8.93
N LEU A 75 -16.62 4.39 8.52
CA LEU A 75 -16.69 3.73 7.22
C LEU A 75 -17.91 2.82 7.08
N GLU A 76 -18.23 2.00 8.10
CA GLU A 76 -19.41 1.15 8.12
C GLU A 76 -20.69 1.98 7.95
N ILE A 77 -20.82 3.08 8.69
CA ILE A 77 -22.00 3.97 8.61
C ILE A 77 -22.09 4.64 7.24
N VAL A 78 -20.99 5.26 6.77
CA VAL A 78 -21.02 6.04 5.52
C VAL A 78 -21.32 5.16 4.31
N LYS A 79 -20.95 3.88 4.33
CA LYS A 79 -21.33 2.90 3.29
C LYS A 79 -22.83 2.72 3.13
N GLU A 80 -23.57 2.77 4.24
CA GLU A 80 -25.02 2.53 4.27
C GLU A 80 -25.85 3.82 4.06
N LEU A 81 -25.19 4.99 4.02
CA LEU A 81 -25.89 6.26 3.80
C LEU A 81 -26.37 6.42 2.35
N PRO A 82 -27.48 7.10 2.11
CA PRO A 82 -27.93 7.44 0.76
C PRO A 82 -26.93 8.38 0.07
N ALA A 83 -26.91 8.36 -1.27
CA ALA A 83 -26.11 9.28 -2.08
C ALA A 83 -26.68 10.71 -2.01
N ALA A 84 -26.35 11.42 -0.94
CA ALA A 84 -26.80 12.78 -0.66
C ALA A 84 -25.72 13.60 0.06
N GLY A 85 -25.94 14.88 0.25
CA GLY A 85 -25.05 15.73 1.03
C GLY A 85 -24.94 15.24 2.47
N LEU A 86 -23.71 15.10 2.95
CA LEU A 86 -23.38 14.70 4.32
C LEU A 86 -22.97 15.94 5.13
N ALA A 87 -23.65 16.18 6.23
CA ALA A 87 -23.32 17.23 7.19
C ALA A 87 -22.73 16.63 8.46
N LEU A 88 -21.58 17.16 8.88
CA LEU A 88 -20.91 16.82 10.13
C LEU A 88 -20.83 18.07 11.01
N LYS A 89 -21.28 17.96 12.25
CA LYS A 89 -21.22 19.05 13.24
C LYS A 89 -20.67 18.54 14.55
N VAL A 90 -19.51 19.05 14.95
CA VAL A 90 -18.93 18.80 16.27
C VAL A 90 -19.69 19.62 17.31
N GLN A 91 -20.13 18.95 18.36
CA GLN A 91 -20.85 19.50 19.49
C GLN A 91 -19.92 19.53 20.73
N GLU A 92 -20.47 19.92 21.86
CA GLU A 92 -19.76 19.86 23.15
C GLU A 92 -19.34 18.42 23.50
N ASN A 93 -18.29 18.29 24.31
CA ASN A 93 -17.75 17.01 24.76
C ASN A 93 -17.36 16.04 23.63
N SER A 94 -16.86 16.58 22.48
CA SER A 94 -16.41 15.81 21.32
C SER A 94 -17.48 14.93 20.65
N TRP A 95 -18.77 15.18 20.92
CA TRP A 95 -19.85 14.55 20.16
C TRP A 95 -19.94 15.11 18.76
N VAL A 96 -20.21 14.25 17.79
CA VAL A 96 -20.38 14.63 16.39
C VAL A 96 -21.77 14.23 15.91
N ALA A 97 -22.58 15.21 15.56
CA ALA A 97 -23.82 14.99 14.85
C ALA A 97 -23.53 14.82 13.36
N MET A 98 -24.00 13.74 12.78
CA MET A 98 -23.85 13.42 11.36
C MET A 98 -25.23 13.24 10.74
N ARG A 99 -25.53 13.94 9.63
CA ARG A 99 -26.82 13.89 8.92
C ARG A 99 -26.60 13.69 7.43
N CYS A 100 -27.38 12.80 6.83
CA CYS A 100 -27.37 12.54 5.39
C CYS A 100 -28.76 12.08 4.94
N GLY A 101 -29.45 12.88 4.10
CA GLY A 101 -30.85 12.64 3.76
C GLY A 101 -31.71 12.58 5.03
N GLY A 102 -32.48 11.51 5.20
CA GLY A 102 -33.29 11.25 6.39
C GLY A 102 -32.58 10.60 7.55
N ALA A 103 -31.28 10.19 7.36
CA ALA A 103 -30.51 9.52 8.41
C ALA A 103 -29.81 10.53 9.33
N SER A 104 -29.81 10.23 10.64
CA SER A 104 -29.14 11.05 11.66
C SER A 104 -28.40 10.13 12.65
N TYR A 105 -27.14 10.45 12.91
CA TYR A 105 -26.28 9.74 13.86
C TYR A 105 -25.65 10.72 14.84
N LYS A 106 -25.35 10.23 16.04
CA LYS A 106 -24.58 10.94 17.04
C LYS A 106 -23.41 10.05 17.46
N LEU A 107 -22.19 10.48 17.15
CA LEU A 107 -20.97 9.70 17.32
C LEU A 107 -20.11 10.33 18.40
N VAL A 108 -19.45 9.52 19.20
CA VAL A 108 -18.43 9.97 20.18
C VAL A 108 -17.09 10.08 19.44
N GLY A 109 -16.48 11.25 19.49
CA GLY A 109 -15.12 11.48 19.03
C GLY A 109 -14.12 11.61 20.17
N LEU A 110 -12.84 11.72 19.82
CA LEU A 110 -11.76 12.09 20.72
C LEU A 110 -11.13 13.40 20.23
N SER A 111 -10.48 14.12 21.15
CA SER A 111 -9.80 15.36 20.79
C SER A 111 -8.73 15.13 19.72
N ALA A 112 -8.65 16.04 18.76
CA ALA A 112 -7.61 16.04 17.75
C ALA A 112 -6.21 16.31 18.33
N SER A 113 -6.13 16.96 19.51
CA SER A 113 -4.84 17.22 20.21
C SER A 113 -4.10 15.96 20.60
N ASP A 114 -4.83 14.86 20.77
CA ASP A 114 -4.27 13.57 21.19
C ASP A 114 -3.81 12.72 19.99
N PHE A 115 -4.13 13.17 18.77
CA PHE A 115 -3.75 12.45 17.56
C PHE A 115 -2.29 12.75 17.18
N PRO A 116 -1.47 11.72 16.86
CA PRO A 116 -0.07 11.92 16.52
C PRO A 116 0.12 12.83 15.32
N ALA A 117 1.10 13.72 15.38
CA ALA A 117 1.46 14.55 14.24
C ALA A 117 2.01 13.69 13.11
N VAL A 118 1.37 13.76 11.95
CA VAL A 118 1.80 13.08 10.72
C VAL A 118 2.53 14.11 9.87
N SER A 119 3.87 14.10 9.92
CA SER A 119 4.71 15.06 9.21
C SER A 119 5.38 14.43 8.00
N THR A 120 5.52 15.20 6.93
CA THR A 120 6.17 14.79 5.68
C THR A 120 7.70 14.83 5.74
N GLY A 121 8.29 15.21 6.87
CA GLY A 121 9.72 15.48 6.91
C GLY A 121 10.14 16.56 5.89
N ALA A 122 11.43 16.79 5.73
CA ALA A 122 11.98 17.62 4.67
C ALA A 122 12.22 16.80 3.40
N ALA A 123 11.16 16.39 2.71
CA ALA A 123 11.29 15.76 1.39
C ALA A 123 11.87 16.81 0.41
N SER A 124 13.15 16.69 0.07
CA SER A 124 13.87 17.66 -0.75
C SER A 124 14.05 17.25 -2.22
N ALA A 125 13.97 15.96 -2.52
CA ALA A 125 14.18 15.43 -3.87
C ALA A 125 12.96 14.59 -4.30
N TRP A 126 12.11 15.18 -5.14
CA TRP A 126 10.93 14.50 -5.66
C TRP A 126 11.23 13.81 -6.99
N ILE A 127 10.76 12.58 -7.13
CA ILE A 127 10.89 11.75 -8.31
C ILE A 127 9.48 11.53 -8.86
N THR A 128 9.24 11.96 -10.08
CA THR A 128 7.95 11.79 -10.76
C THR A 128 7.92 10.48 -11.53
N LEU A 129 6.86 9.72 -11.36
CA LEU A 129 6.59 8.43 -11.99
C LEU A 129 5.15 8.39 -12.51
N ASP A 130 4.93 7.71 -13.62
CA ASP A 130 3.59 7.28 -14.00
C ASP A 130 3.05 6.28 -12.97
N GLY A 131 1.84 6.52 -12.47
CA GLY A 131 1.24 5.68 -11.43
C GLY A 131 1.05 4.22 -11.85
N LYS A 132 0.72 3.97 -13.14
CA LYS A 132 0.61 2.61 -13.68
C LYS A 132 1.97 1.91 -13.65
N VAL A 133 3.04 2.62 -14.03
CA VAL A 133 4.41 2.08 -13.99
C VAL A 133 4.78 1.70 -12.56
N LEU A 134 4.56 2.58 -11.59
CA LEU A 134 4.84 2.28 -10.18
C LEU A 134 4.02 1.08 -9.70
N ARG A 135 2.71 1.04 -9.96
CA ARG A 135 1.84 -0.07 -9.58
C ARG A 135 2.28 -1.39 -10.19
N ASP A 136 2.68 -1.40 -11.47
CA ASP A 136 3.20 -2.59 -12.14
C ASP A 136 4.50 -3.08 -11.50
N MET A 137 5.42 -2.16 -11.15
CA MET A 137 6.65 -2.49 -10.43
C MET A 137 6.38 -3.13 -9.07
N LEU A 138 5.46 -2.56 -8.29
CA LEU A 138 5.05 -3.09 -6.99
C LEU A 138 4.43 -4.49 -7.12
N THR A 139 3.55 -4.69 -8.09
CA THR A 139 2.90 -5.99 -8.35
C THR A 139 3.93 -7.07 -8.74
N GLN A 140 4.99 -6.67 -9.45
CA GLN A 140 6.05 -7.57 -9.89
C GLN A 140 7.05 -7.92 -8.78
N THR A 141 7.00 -7.27 -7.62
CA THR A 141 7.99 -7.46 -6.54
C THR A 141 7.39 -7.90 -5.21
N ILE A 142 6.20 -7.41 -4.84
CA ILE A 142 5.61 -7.59 -3.51
C ILE A 142 5.46 -9.06 -3.07
N PHE A 143 5.27 -9.98 -4.01
CA PHE A 143 5.10 -11.41 -3.71
C PHE A 143 6.36 -12.07 -3.17
N ALA A 144 7.54 -11.47 -3.38
CA ALA A 144 8.82 -11.96 -2.91
C ALA A 144 9.25 -11.36 -1.55
N VAL A 145 8.46 -10.46 -0.97
CA VAL A 145 8.71 -9.89 0.37
C VAL A 145 8.56 -11.00 1.43
N SER A 146 9.50 -11.04 2.39
CA SER A 146 9.44 -11.97 3.51
C SER A 146 8.24 -11.72 4.42
N HIS A 147 7.72 -12.79 5.02
CA HIS A 147 6.73 -12.77 6.10
C HIS A 147 7.36 -13.13 7.45
N ASP A 148 8.65 -13.45 7.47
CA ASP A 148 9.38 -13.82 8.66
C ASP A 148 9.83 -12.53 9.38
N GLU A 149 9.20 -12.22 10.50
CA GLU A 149 9.48 -11.03 11.31
C GLU A 149 10.91 -11.01 11.87
N SER A 150 11.58 -12.18 11.97
CA SER A 150 12.97 -12.25 12.39
C SER A 150 13.96 -11.71 11.34
N ARG A 151 13.53 -11.63 10.08
CA ARG A 151 14.30 -11.10 8.95
C ARG A 151 13.86 -9.69 8.59
N TYR A 152 13.95 -8.80 9.56
CA TYR A 152 13.37 -7.45 9.51
C TYR A 152 13.66 -6.69 8.21
N ALA A 153 14.93 -6.67 7.74
CA ALA A 153 15.31 -6.00 6.49
C ALA A 153 14.68 -6.60 5.22
N LEU A 154 14.10 -7.80 5.29
CA LEU A 154 13.41 -8.45 4.16
C LEU A 154 11.89 -8.26 4.19
N ASN A 155 11.34 -7.59 5.21
CA ASN A 155 9.90 -7.37 5.36
C ASN A 155 9.39 -6.16 4.55
N GLY A 156 10.18 -5.69 3.60
CA GLY A 156 9.86 -4.59 2.71
C GLY A 156 10.44 -4.77 1.31
N ILE A 157 10.25 -3.77 0.49
CA ILE A 157 10.83 -3.66 -0.83
C ILE A 157 11.94 -2.61 -0.78
N LEU A 158 13.12 -2.95 -1.25
CA LEU A 158 14.18 -1.98 -1.49
C LEU A 158 13.80 -1.13 -2.70
N PHE A 159 13.61 0.16 -2.50
CA PHE A 159 13.56 1.16 -3.55
C PHE A 159 14.97 1.74 -3.72
N GLY A 160 15.54 1.60 -4.88
CA GLY A 160 16.82 2.20 -5.25
C GLY A 160 16.63 3.12 -6.44
N VAL A 161 17.16 4.33 -6.35
CA VAL A 161 17.16 5.31 -7.43
C VAL A 161 18.61 5.68 -7.71
N HIS A 162 18.97 5.68 -8.95
CA HIS A 162 20.31 6.06 -9.39
C HIS A 162 20.24 6.65 -10.80
N ASP A 163 20.65 7.91 -10.94
CA ASP A 163 20.61 8.65 -12.19
C ASP A 163 19.22 8.58 -12.86
N ARG A 164 19.10 7.86 -13.96
CA ARG A 164 17.86 7.74 -14.74
C ARG A 164 17.15 6.41 -14.53
N GLU A 165 17.40 5.73 -13.43
CA GLU A 165 16.78 4.44 -13.15
C GLU A 165 16.17 4.40 -11.75
N ILE A 166 14.98 3.79 -11.68
CA ILE A 166 14.40 3.32 -10.43
C ILE A 166 14.35 1.80 -10.43
N ARG A 167 14.76 1.20 -9.34
CA ARG A 167 14.85 -0.24 -9.15
C ARG A 167 14.11 -0.64 -7.88
N LEU A 168 13.25 -1.65 -7.98
CA LEU A 168 12.58 -2.27 -6.86
C LEU A 168 13.07 -3.70 -6.71
N VAL A 169 13.45 -4.07 -5.49
CA VAL A 169 13.96 -5.42 -5.18
C VAL A 169 13.27 -5.95 -3.94
N ALA A 170 12.80 -7.19 -4.00
CA ALA A 170 12.25 -7.93 -2.87
C ALA A 170 12.81 -9.36 -2.85
N THR A 171 13.06 -9.88 -1.65
CA THR A 171 13.50 -11.27 -1.45
C THR A 171 13.07 -11.77 -0.06
N ASP A 172 12.80 -13.07 0.04
CA ASP A 172 12.60 -13.80 1.30
C ASP A 172 13.75 -14.74 1.63
N GLY A 173 14.86 -14.64 0.84
CA GLY A 173 16.04 -15.51 0.94
C GLY A 173 15.95 -16.80 0.12
N HIS A 174 14.75 -17.13 -0.43
CA HIS A 174 14.54 -18.31 -1.28
C HIS A 174 14.22 -17.94 -2.73
N ARG A 175 13.59 -16.78 -2.92
CA ARG A 175 13.28 -16.18 -4.23
C ARG A 175 13.59 -14.69 -4.19
N LEU A 176 13.84 -14.14 -5.36
CA LEU A 176 14.13 -12.73 -5.54
C LEU A 176 13.32 -12.20 -6.72
N ALA A 177 12.71 -11.04 -6.54
CA ALA A 177 12.08 -10.27 -7.60
C ALA A 177 12.79 -8.93 -7.75
N LEU A 178 13.17 -8.60 -8.97
CA LEU A 178 13.84 -7.35 -9.32
C LEU A 178 13.17 -6.76 -10.54
N VAL A 179 12.83 -5.49 -10.48
CA VAL A 179 12.29 -4.73 -11.61
C VAL A 179 13.00 -3.39 -11.71
N THR A 180 13.37 -3.01 -12.91
CA THR A 180 14.01 -1.72 -13.21
C THR A 180 13.17 -0.97 -14.23
N ARG A 181 13.04 0.34 -14.06
CA ARG A 181 12.41 1.24 -15.04
C ARG A 181 13.24 2.51 -15.19
N ALA A 182 13.22 3.05 -16.39
CA ALA A 182 13.83 4.35 -16.67
C ALA A 182 12.99 5.49 -16.09
N LEU A 183 13.66 6.48 -15.55
CA LEU A 183 13.09 7.75 -15.13
C LEU A 183 13.12 8.75 -16.29
N VAL A 184 12.11 9.61 -16.36
CA VAL A 184 12.05 10.69 -17.34
C VAL A 184 13.18 11.70 -17.09
N SER A 185 13.44 12.01 -15.82
CA SER A 185 14.49 12.96 -15.40
C SER A 185 15.52 12.26 -14.50
N PRO A 186 16.79 12.66 -14.56
CA PRO A 186 17.79 12.16 -13.64
C PRO A 186 17.44 12.52 -12.19
N ALA A 187 17.76 11.64 -11.26
CA ALA A 187 17.56 11.86 -9.84
C ALA A 187 18.83 11.47 -9.06
N SER A 188 19.01 12.10 -7.91
CA SER A 188 20.12 11.78 -7.01
C SER A 188 20.04 10.34 -6.53
N ALA A 189 21.19 9.71 -6.32
CA ALA A 189 21.25 8.37 -5.77
C ALA A 189 20.66 8.33 -4.36
N VAL A 190 19.64 7.54 -4.18
CA VAL A 190 18.97 7.32 -2.89
C VAL A 190 18.38 5.93 -2.84
N SER A 191 18.36 5.33 -1.66
CA SER A 191 17.70 4.04 -1.46
C SER A 191 17.07 3.95 -0.08
N GLY A 192 16.04 3.09 0.02
CA GLY A 192 15.37 2.82 1.29
C GLY A 192 14.50 1.57 1.21
N ILE A 193 14.33 0.89 2.33
CA ILE A 193 13.48 -0.30 2.42
C ILE A 193 12.10 0.16 2.86
N VAL A 194 11.15 0.13 1.94
CA VAL A 194 9.75 0.51 2.19
C VAL A 194 9.00 -0.68 2.77
N PRO A 195 8.37 -0.54 3.97
CA PRO A 195 7.66 -1.63 4.62
C PRO A 195 6.57 -2.22 3.74
N ARG A 196 6.35 -3.53 3.86
CA ARG A 196 5.32 -4.26 3.11
C ARG A 196 3.94 -3.61 3.21
N LYS A 197 3.53 -3.17 4.42
CA LYS A 197 2.25 -2.50 4.64
C LYS A 197 2.12 -1.24 3.77
N ALA A 198 3.14 -0.39 3.78
CA ALA A 198 3.15 0.80 2.94
C ALA A 198 3.07 0.46 1.45
N VAL A 199 3.82 -0.54 0.99
CA VAL A 199 3.80 -1.02 -0.40
C VAL A 199 2.39 -1.49 -0.81
N GLN A 200 1.70 -2.23 0.07
CA GLN A 200 0.32 -2.67 -0.18
C GLN A 200 -0.65 -1.50 -0.31
N GLU A 201 -0.53 -0.51 0.57
CA GLU A 201 -1.36 0.68 0.51
C GLU A 201 -1.07 1.53 -0.74
N ILE A 202 0.21 1.71 -1.10
CA ILE A 202 0.60 2.38 -2.35
C ILE A 202 -0.03 1.68 -3.55
N ALA A 203 0.11 0.36 -3.66
CA ALA A 203 -0.44 -0.42 -4.78
C ALA A 203 -1.97 -0.34 -4.87
N ARG A 204 -2.65 -0.11 -3.75
CA ARG A 204 -4.11 0.06 -3.68
C ARG A 204 -4.56 1.47 -4.05
N ILE A 205 -3.82 2.50 -3.59
CA ILE A 205 -4.18 3.91 -3.77
C ILE A 205 -3.80 4.40 -5.17
N VAL A 206 -2.64 3.98 -5.67
CA VAL A 206 -2.14 4.42 -6.98
C VAL A 206 -2.98 3.81 -8.10
N GLY A 207 -3.73 4.67 -8.78
CA GLY A 207 -4.53 4.32 -9.96
C GLY A 207 -3.72 4.23 -11.25
N SER A 208 -4.38 3.90 -12.35
CA SER A 208 -3.81 3.99 -13.69
C SER A 208 -4.09 5.35 -14.29
N GLY A 209 -3.05 6.10 -14.68
CA GLY A 209 -3.18 7.32 -15.47
C GLY A 209 -2.99 8.64 -14.73
N GLU A 210 -2.57 8.61 -13.47
CA GLU A 210 -2.13 9.80 -12.73
C GLU A 210 -0.64 9.71 -12.42
N ASP A 211 0.08 10.82 -12.59
CA ASP A 211 1.45 10.93 -12.14
C ASP A 211 1.52 10.93 -10.62
N VAL A 212 2.50 10.24 -10.08
CA VAL A 212 2.81 10.23 -8.65
C VAL A 212 4.20 10.79 -8.42
N GLN A 213 4.36 11.47 -7.32
CA GLN A 213 5.65 11.94 -6.85
C GLN A 213 6.06 11.11 -5.64
N ILE A 214 7.28 10.60 -5.64
CA ILE A 214 7.86 9.91 -4.49
C ILE A 214 9.10 10.66 -4.02
N ALA A 215 9.35 10.59 -2.72
CA ALA A 215 10.59 11.06 -2.12
C ALA A 215 11.06 10.04 -1.09
N ILE A 216 12.37 9.86 -1.03
CA ILE A 216 13.05 8.98 -0.07
C ILE A 216 14.04 9.83 0.68
N SER A 217 13.95 9.83 2.00
CA SER A 217 14.92 10.45 2.91
C SER A 217 15.58 9.36 3.76
N ASP A 218 16.43 9.74 4.73
CA ASP A 218 17.16 8.78 5.57
C ASP A 218 16.25 7.79 6.33
N ASN A 219 15.07 8.23 6.73
CA ASN A 219 14.17 7.44 7.57
C ASN A 219 12.72 7.38 7.07
N GLN A 220 12.40 8.03 5.94
CA GLN A 220 11.03 8.16 5.50
C GLN A 220 10.89 8.02 3.97
N PHE A 221 9.85 7.31 3.56
CA PHE A 221 9.31 7.30 2.21
C PHE A 221 8.04 8.15 2.18
N VAL A 222 7.91 8.98 1.18
CA VAL A 222 6.72 9.80 0.94
C VAL A 222 6.22 9.57 -0.48
N LEU A 223 4.92 9.37 -0.64
CA LEU A 223 4.23 9.38 -1.93
C LEU A 223 3.18 10.48 -1.91
N GLN A 224 3.20 11.31 -2.93
CA GLN A 224 2.27 12.43 -3.10
C GLN A 224 1.53 12.32 -4.44
N MET A 225 0.24 12.55 -4.39
CA MET A 225 -0.69 12.75 -5.50
C MET A 225 -1.52 14.03 -5.21
N PRO A 226 -2.30 14.57 -6.15
CA PRO A 226 -3.00 15.84 -5.93
C PRO A 226 -3.79 15.95 -4.63
N ASN A 227 -4.48 14.88 -4.23
CA ASN A 227 -5.34 14.88 -3.04
C ASN A 227 -4.94 13.81 -2.01
N VAL A 228 -3.82 13.12 -2.23
CA VAL A 228 -3.38 12.00 -1.39
C VAL A 228 -1.91 12.17 -1.02
N LEU A 229 -1.62 11.96 0.23
CA LEU A 229 -0.28 11.89 0.77
C LEU A 229 -0.16 10.59 1.57
N LEU A 230 0.80 9.75 1.23
CA LEU A 230 1.15 8.56 2.01
C LEU A 230 2.59 8.70 2.49
N MET A 231 2.80 8.38 3.74
CA MET A 231 4.12 8.41 4.38
C MET A 231 4.37 7.07 5.03
N ALA A 232 5.61 6.61 5.00
CA ALA A 232 6.03 5.41 5.71
C ALA A 232 7.42 5.60 6.28
N ARG A 233 7.61 5.14 7.50
CA ARG A 233 8.95 5.00 8.09
C ARG A 233 9.67 3.89 7.35
N LEU A 234 10.89 4.15 6.91
CA LEU A 234 11.73 3.13 6.27
C LEU A 234 12.16 2.08 7.29
N ILE A 235 12.30 0.84 6.83
CA ILE A 235 12.90 -0.23 7.63
C ILE A 235 14.37 0.06 7.80
N GLU A 236 14.83 0.11 9.04
CA GLU A 236 16.24 0.29 9.40
C GLU A 236 17.03 -0.99 9.08
N GLY A 237 18.28 -0.83 8.63
CA GLY A 237 19.17 -1.94 8.34
C GLY A 237 19.65 -1.97 6.90
N THR A 238 20.46 -2.98 6.60
CA THR A 238 21.06 -3.15 5.28
C THR A 238 20.35 -4.26 4.51
N PHE A 239 19.81 -3.92 3.34
CA PHE A 239 19.26 -4.92 2.43
C PHE A 239 20.42 -5.80 1.89
N PRO A 240 20.23 -7.13 1.77
CA PRO A 240 21.26 -8.03 1.26
C PRO A 240 21.76 -7.61 -0.11
N ASN A 241 23.06 -7.87 -0.38
CA ASN A 241 23.63 -7.63 -1.70
C ASN A 241 23.06 -8.62 -2.72
N TYR A 242 21.94 -8.25 -3.31
CA TYR A 242 21.22 -9.06 -4.29
C TYR A 242 21.96 -9.21 -5.63
N GLU A 243 22.87 -8.29 -5.96
CA GLU A 243 23.61 -8.33 -7.23
C GLU A 243 24.55 -9.54 -7.33
N GLN A 244 24.98 -10.07 -6.18
CA GLN A 244 25.81 -11.27 -6.11
C GLN A 244 25.03 -12.55 -6.43
N VAL A 245 23.72 -12.57 -6.19
CA VAL A 245 22.88 -13.75 -6.39
C VAL A 245 22.12 -13.73 -7.72
N VAL A 246 22.08 -12.59 -8.41
CA VAL A 246 21.48 -12.49 -9.74
C VAL A 246 22.42 -13.09 -10.76
N PRO A 247 22.05 -14.17 -11.46
CA PRO A 247 22.92 -14.81 -12.45
C PRO A 247 23.22 -13.86 -13.62
N LYS A 248 24.49 -13.74 -13.98
CA LYS A 248 24.94 -12.86 -15.07
C LYS A 248 24.85 -13.50 -16.46
N ALA A 249 24.85 -14.82 -16.54
CA ALA A 249 24.76 -15.55 -17.80
C ALA A 249 24.04 -16.89 -17.62
N HIS A 250 23.33 -17.33 -18.65
CA HIS A 250 22.67 -18.62 -18.71
C HIS A 250 23.00 -19.30 -20.04
N PRO A 251 23.50 -20.55 -20.02
CA PRO A 251 23.82 -21.29 -21.24
C PRO A 251 22.56 -21.73 -21.99
N HIS A 252 21.44 -21.85 -21.29
CA HIS A 252 20.17 -22.30 -21.87
C HIS A 252 19.04 -21.29 -21.61
N LYS A 253 18.25 -21.06 -22.63
CA LYS A 253 17.08 -20.18 -22.58
C LYS A 253 15.89 -20.90 -23.20
N ILE A 254 14.76 -20.87 -22.50
CA ILE A 254 13.46 -21.35 -23.01
C ILE A 254 12.49 -20.18 -23.12
N VAL A 255 11.63 -20.24 -24.13
CA VAL A 255 10.54 -19.29 -24.30
C VAL A 255 9.22 -20.07 -24.29
N VAL A 256 8.35 -19.72 -23.35
CA VAL A 256 7.05 -20.40 -23.19
C VAL A 256 5.93 -19.39 -23.08
N SER A 257 4.73 -19.76 -23.50
CA SER A 257 3.55 -18.94 -23.25
C SER A 257 3.26 -18.83 -21.77
N ARG A 258 3.18 -17.60 -21.24
CA ARG A 258 2.81 -17.35 -19.83
C ARG A 258 1.47 -18.01 -19.48
N GLY A 259 0.46 -17.91 -20.35
CA GLY A 259 -0.86 -18.49 -20.11
C GLY A 259 -0.81 -20.01 -20.01
N ALA A 260 -0.11 -20.67 -20.95
CA ALA A 260 0.05 -22.13 -20.96
C ALA A 260 0.79 -22.62 -19.71
N LEU A 261 1.92 -21.96 -19.34
CA LEU A 261 2.69 -22.31 -18.15
C LEU A 261 1.85 -22.12 -16.87
N THR A 262 1.13 -20.99 -16.74
CA THR A 262 0.29 -20.72 -15.58
C THR A 262 -0.82 -21.77 -15.45
N ALA A 263 -1.48 -22.14 -16.55
CA ALA A 263 -2.52 -23.17 -16.55
C ALA A 263 -1.97 -24.55 -16.17
N ALA A 264 -0.78 -24.91 -16.68
CA ALA A 264 -0.11 -26.15 -16.35
C ALA A 264 0.30 -26.20 -14.87
N LEU A 265 0.91 -25.13 -14.33
CA LEU A 265 1.27 -25.01 -12.92
C LEU A 265 0.04 -25.13 -12.01
N ARG A 266 -1.08 -24.49 -12.33
CA ARG A 266 -2.33 -24.60 -11.58
C ARG A 266 -2.84 -26.04 -11.53
N ARG A 267 -2.80 -26.77 -12.65
CA ARG A 267 -3.22 -28.19 -12.68
C ARG A 267 -2.33 -29.08 -11.79
N VAL A 268 -1.03 -28.91 -11.90
CA VAL A 268 -0.07 -29.74 -11.14
C VAL A 268 -0.10 -29.40 -9.65
N SER A 269 -0.31 -28.14 -9.29
CA SER A 269 -0.33 -27.70 -7.88
C SER A 269 -1.50 -28.26 -7.06
N VAL A 270 -2.56 -28.75 -7.71
CA VAL A 270 -3.71 -29.41 -7.02
C VAL A 270 -3.27 -30.62 -6.21
N LEU A 271 -2.27 -31.36 -6.68
CA LEU A 271 -1.73 -32.53 -5.96
C LEU A 271 -0.58 -32.19 -5.00
N SER A 272 -0.22 -30.94 -4.87
CA SER A 272 0.89 -30.50 -4.04
C SER A 272 0.38 -30.02 -2.68
N GLU A 273 0.20 -30.91 -1.72
CA GLU A 273 -0.30 -30.58 -0.36
C GLU A 273 0.79 -30.22 0.64
N GLU A 274 2.04 -30.51 0.36
CA GLU A 274 3.15 -30.20 1.25
C GLU A 274 3.39 -28.69 1.41
N ARG A 275 3.96 -28.30 2.54
CA ARG A 275 4.32 -26.90 2.84
C ARG A 275 5.15 -26.24 1.73
N THR A 276 6.02 -26.99 1.07
CA THR A 276 6.94 -26.51 0.04
C THR A 276 6.37 -26.53 -1.37
N LYS A 277 5.29 -27.30 -1.60
CA LYS A 277 4.61 -27.48 -2.91
C LYS A 277 5.60 -27.64 -4.08
N PRO A 278 6.49 -28.63 -4.05
CA PRO A 278 7.53 -28.77 -5.05
C PRO A 278 6.95 -29.16 -6.42
N VAL A 279 7.41 -28.50 -7.47
CA VAL A 279 7.09 -28.84 -8.87
C VAL A 279 8.39 -29.09 -9.62
N LYS A 280 8.54 -30.29 -10.18
CA LYS A 280 9.69 -30.66 -11.02
C LYS A 280 9.45 -30.22 -12.47
N PHE A 281 10.39 -29.48 -13.01
CA PHE A 281 10.46 -29.11 -14.42
C PHE A 281 11.42 -30.04 -15.15
N THR A 282 10.96 -30.72 -16.19
CA THR A 282 11.80 -31.57 -17.05
C THR A 282 11.73 -31.04 -18.46
N LEU A 283 12.88 -30.68 -19.01
CA LEU A 283 13.02 -30.14 -20.37
C LEU A 283 13.49 -31.26 -21.32
N SER A 284 12.84 -31.34 -22.44
CA SER A 284 13.20 -32.20 -23.57
C SER A 284 12.99 -31.40 -24.87
N PRO A 285 13.57 -31.82 -26.00
CA PRO A 285 13.31 -31.14 -27.28
C PRO A 285 11.82 -31.02 -27.56
N GLY A 286 11.31 -29.77 -27.69
CA GLY A 286 9.90 -29.48 -27.95
C GLY A 286 8.93 -29.71 -26.80
N LEU A 287 9.39 -30.12 -25.61
CA LEU A 287 8.52 -30.46 -24.48
C LEU A 287 9.04 -29.92 -23.13
N LEU A 288 8.17 -29.22 -22.42
CA LEU A 288 8.35 -28.87 -21.00
C LEU A 288 7.32 -29.67 -20.17
N LYS A 289 7.80 -30.66 -19.41
CA LYS A 289 6.96 -31.47 -18.53
C LYS A 289 7.04 -30.96 -17.09
N LEU A 290 5.88 -30.71 -16.48
CA LEU A 290 5.72 -30.37 -15.07
C LEU A 290 5.25 -31.58 -14.29
N THR A 291 5.85 -31.85 -13.14
CA THR A 291 5.47 -32.99 -12.29
C THR A 291 5.38 -32.56 -10.83
N ALA A 292 4.28 -32.89 -10.15
CA ALA A 292 4.14 -32.82 -8.71
C ALA A 292 3.83 -34.21 -8.17
N TYR A 293 4.21 -34.45 -6.93
CA TYR A 293 4.01 -35.72 -6.22
C TYR A 293 3.55 -35.44 -4.78
N SER A 294 2.53 -36.14 -4.36
CA SER A 294 2.09 -36.22 -2.97
C SER A 294 2.09 -37.71 -2.55
N PRO A 295 2.75 -38.07 -1.45
CA PRO A 295 2.73 -39.45 -0.96
C PRO A 295 1.32 -39.97 -0.64
N GLU A 296 0.42 -39.07 -0.24
CA GLU A 296 -0.93 -39.42 0.21
C GLU A 296 -1.95 -39.47 -0.93
N ILE A 297 -1.79 -38.63 -1.96
CA ILE A 297 -2.80 -38.46 -3.03
C ILE A 297 -2.35 -39.08 -4.34
N GLY A 298 -1.05 -39.03 -4.66
CA GLY A 298 -0.53 -39.56 -5.91
C GLY A 298 0.35 -38.62 -6.70
N ARG A 299 0.39 -38.77 -8.03
CA ARG A 299 1.28 -38.04 -8.93
C ARG A 299 0.52 -37.40 -10.07
N ALA A 300 0.79 -36.14 -10.35
CA ALA A 300 0.37 -35.43 -11.56
C ALA A 300 1.56 -35.11 -12.46
N HIS A 301 1.32 -35.15 -13.77
CA HIS A 301 2.23 -34.60 -14.79
C HIS A 301 1.41 -33.92 -15.90
N VAL A 302 1.94 -32.83 -16.40
CA VAL A 302 1.33 -32.03 -17.48
C VAL A 302 2.41 -31.59 -18.45
#